data_7b9f6c1ed3ccdd69562988e0b30ae32c
#
_entry.id   7b9f6c1ed3ccdd69562988e0b30ae32c
#
_cell.length_a   1.000
_cell.length_b   1.000
_cell.length_c   1.000
_cell.angle_alpha   90.00
_cell.angle_beta   90.00
_cell.angle_gamma   90.00
#
_symmetry.space_group_name_H-M   'P 1'
#
loop_
_entity.id
_entity.type
_entity.pdbx_description
1 polymer ?
#
loop_
_entity_poly.entity_id
_entity_poly.type
_entity_poly.pdbx_seq_one_letter_code
_entity_poly.pdbx_strand_id
1 'polypeptide(L)'
;RKHHTMSQTALSFTRFLFLFLFFTASVKAQKEAKDFNVDSTLYAYYQRCQECLLQPVVLSMSDTLYRMAEERHDKRMQAVAISTQLDYHYFQATNEDSIIYYTNKVKDFAKATQQPKYYYFAWSNRLILYYLKNGRTNIALYEAQKMLKEAQEEDDKTGLSRCYNIMSQIYTVKRLDSMAFEWQ
;
A
#
# COMPACT_ATOMS: atom_id res chain seq x y z
N ARG A 1 4.65 -56.24 -18.88
CA ARG A 1 3.30 -55.66 -18.56
C ARG A 1 3.24 -55.27 -17.09
N LYS A 2 3.87 -54.16 -16.69
CA LYS A 2 3.66 -53.52 -15.38
C LYS A 2 4.00 -52.02 -15.52
N HIS A 3 3.13 -51.24 -16.15
CA HIS A 3 3.36 -49.78 -16.25
C HIS A 3 2.07 -48.97 -16.27
N HIS A 4 1.01 -49.33 -15.52
CA HIS A 4 -0.22 -48.51 -15.58
C HIS A 4 -0.89 -48.18 -14.24
N THR A 5 -0.30 -48.50 -13.09
CA THR A 5 -0.96 -48.24 -11.79
C THR A 5 -0.36 -47.06 -10.99
N MET A 6 0.79 -46.51 -11.39
CA MET A 6 1.41 -45.36 -10.68
C MET A 6 0.82 -43.99 -11.03
N SER A 7 0.11 -43.84 -12.14
CA SER A 7 -0.36 -42.52 -12.62
C SER A 7 -1.61 -41.99 -11.87
N GLN A 8 -2.51 -42.88 -11.46
CA GLN A 8 -3.76 -42.47 -10.81
C GLN A 8 -3.58 -42.07 -9.34
N THR A 9 -2.72 -42.73 -8.61
CA THR A 9 -2.41 -42.40 -7.20
C THR A 9 -1.64 -41.07 -7.07
N ALA A 10 -0.71 -40.81 -7.97
CA ALA A 10 0.03 -39.55 -8.00
C ALA A 10 -0.89 -38.33 -8.34
N LEU A 11 -1.83 -38.52 -9.26
CA LEU A 11 -2.82 -37.51 -9.63
C LEU A 11 -3.80 -37.20 -8.50
N SER A 12 -4.20 -38.20 -7.74
CA SER A 12 -5.07 -38.03 -6.57
C SER A 12 -4.36 -37.31 -5.44
N PHE A 13 -3.08 -37.61 -5.19
CA PHE A 13 -2.29 -37.01 -4.14
C PHE A 13 -2.02 -35.51 -4.43
N THR A 14 -1.69 -35.16 -5.68
CA THR A 14 -1.51 -33.75 -6.11
C THR A 14 -2.82 -32.97 -5.98
N ARG A 15 -3.96 -33.50 -6.35
CA ARG A 15 -5.28 -32.86 -6.18
C ARG A 15 -5.60 -32.63 -4.70
N PHE A 16 -5.31 -33.59 -3.84
CA PHE A 16 -5.53 -33.48 -2.40
C PHE A 16 -4.60 -32.44 -1.77
N LEU A 17 -3.34 -32.38 -2.19
CA LEU A 17 -2.37 -31.38 -1.76
C LEU A 17 -2.79 -29.95 -2.17
N PHE A 18 -3.26 -29.78 -3.41
CA PHE A 18 -3.79 -28.49 -3.88
C PHE A 18 -5.02 -28.05 -3.08
N LEU A 19 -5.99 -28.93 -2.84
CA LEU A 19 -7.16 -28.65 -2.02
C LEU A 19 -6.78 -28.26 -0.59
N PHE A 20 -5.80 -28.93 0.00
CA PHE A 20 -5.32 -28.65 1.34
C PHE A 20 -4.62 -27.27 1.42
N LEU A 21 -3.81 -26.91 0.41
CA LEU A 21 -3.15 -25.60 0.33
C LEU A 21 -4.18 -24.47 0.17
N PHE A 22 -5.21 -24.64 -0.66
CA PHE A 22 -6.30 -23.66 -0.78
C PHE A 22 -7.09 -23.50 0.51
N PHE A 23 -7.35 -24.60 1.21
CA PHE A 23 -8.08 -24.54 2.49
C PHE A 23 -7.28 -23.82 3.57
N THR A 24 -5.98 -24.09 3.69
CA THR A 24 -5.11 -23.41 4.67
C THR A 24 -4.94 -21.91 4.38
N ALA A 25 -4.83 -21.53 3.09
CA ALA A 25 -4.77 -20.13 2.68
C ALA A 25 -6.09 -19.39 3.02
N SER A 26 -7.23 -20.00 2.79
CA SER A 26 -8.54 -19.41 3.11
C SER A 26 -8.73 -19.23 4.63
N VAL A 27 -8.31 -20.21 5.43
CA VAL A 27 -8.40 -20.13 6.91
C VAL A 27 -7.48 -19.03 7.44
N LYS A 28 -6.27 -18.89 6.88
CA LYS A 28 -5.34 -17.82 7.25
C LYS A 28 -5.93 -16.45 6.90
N ALA A 29 -6.47 -16.28 5.70
CA ALA A 29 -7.10 -15.03 5.28
C ALA A 29 -8.29 -14.64 6.17
N GLN A 30 -9.13 -15.60 6.56
CA GLN A 30 -10.25 -15.37 7.47
C GLN A 30 -9.78 -14.93 8.86
N LYS A 31 -8.72 -15.54 9.39
CA LYS A 31 -8.14 -15.15 10.68
C LYS A 31 -7.59 -13.73 10.63
N GLU A 32 -6.78 -13.41 9.63
CA GLU A 32 -6.21 -12.08 9.46
C GLU A 32 -7.29 -11.01 9.23
N ALA A 33 -8.33 -11.32 8.43
CA ALA A 33 -9.48 -10.41 8.25
C ALA A 33 -10.19 -10.11 9.57
N LYS A 34 -10.37 -11.12 10.44
CA LYS A 34 -10.96 -10.95 11.76
C LYS A 34 -10.08 -10.08 12.67
N ASP A 35 -8.77 -10.28 12.65
CA ASP A 35 -7.81 -9.49 13.44
C ASP A 35 -7.82 -8.01 13.01
N PHE A 36 -8.04 -7.73 11.72
CA PHE A 36 -8.18 -6.38 11.17
C PHE A 36 -9.62 -5.83 11.22
N ASN A 37 -10.58 -6.60 11.70
CA ASN A 37 -12.01 -6.24 11.70
C ASN A 37 -12.51 -5.80 10.31
N VAL A 38 -12.25 -6.62 9.30
CA VAL A 38 -12.62 -6.42 7.90
C VAL A 38 -13.43 -7.61 7.40
N ASP A 39 -14.35 -7.36 6.46
CA ASP A 39 -15.04 -8.43 5.74
C ASP A 39 -14.04 -9.38 5.06
N SER A 40 -14.18 -10.68 5.29
CA SER A 40 -13.21 -11.69 4.81
C SER A 40 -13.12 -11.75 3.28
N THR A 41 -14.20 -11.44 2.57
CA THR A 41 -14.24 -11.40 1.10
C THR A 41 -13.45 -10.20 0.58
N LEU A 42 -13.63 -9.02 1.19
CA LEU A 42 -12.84 -7.82 0.86
C LEU A 42 -11.37 -8.04 1.13
N TYR A 43 -11.03 -8.64 2.28
CA TYR A 43 -9.65 -8.91 2.63
C TYR A 43 -8.99 -9.90 1.67
N ALA A 44 -9.67 -11.00 1.34
CA ALA A 44 -9.17 -11.98 0.38
C ALA A 44 -8.96 -11.37 -1.02
N TYR A 45 -9.87 -10.48 -1.45
CA TYR A 45 -9.71 -9.78 -2.72
C TYR A 45 -8.54 -8.79 -2.68
N TYR A 46 -8.37 -8.06 -1.59
CA TYR A 46 -7.21 -7.20 -1.36
C TYR A 46 -5.88 -7.98 -1.43
N GLN A 47 -5.81 -9.17 -0.81
CA GLN A 47 -4.60 -9.99 -0.90
C GLN A 47 -4.26 -10.35 -2.36
N ARG A 48 -5.26 -10.69 -3.17
CA ARG A 48 -5.06 -10.93 -4.60
C ARG A 48 -4.56 -9.69 -5.35
N CYS A 49 -5.04 -8.49 -4.97
CA CYS A 49 -4.49 -7.24 -5.50
C CYS A 49 -2.99 -7.10 -5.13
N GLN A 50 -2.59 -7.46 -3.91
CA GLN A 50 -1.20 -7.39 -3.48
C GLN A 50 -0.29 -8.37 -4.24
N GLU A 51 -0.78 -9.57 -4.56
CA GLU A 51 -0.06 -10.55 -5.39
C GLU A 51 0.22 -10.03 -6.81
N CYS A 52 -0.67 -9.18 -7.32
CA CYS A 52 -0.55 -8.56 -8.65
C CYS A 52 -0.06 -7.11 -8.61
N LEU A 53 0.46 -6.62 -7.48
CA LEU A 53 0.74 -5.20 -7.25
C LEU A 53 1.64 -4.56 -8.31
N LEU A 54 2.59 -5.31 -8.86
CA LEU A 54 3.51 -4.81 -9.88
C LEU A 54 3.01 -5.03 -11.33
N GLN A 55 1.79 -5.51 -11.51
CA GLN A 55 1.20 -5.77 -12.83
C GLN A 55 0.09 -4.76 -13.13
N PRO A 56 -0.07 -4.30 -14.38
CA PRO A 56 -1.10 -3.31 -14.74
C PRO A 56 -2.53 -3.73 -14.40
N VAL A 57 -2.80 -5.04 -14.33
CA VAL A 57 -4.10 -5.60 -13.96
C VAL A 57 -4.56 -5.17 -12.57
N VAL A 58 -3.63 -4.83 -11.66
CA VAL A 58 -3.99 -4.37 -10.32
C VAL A 58 -4.83 -3.10 -10.33
N LEU A 59 -4.71 -2.25 -11.33
CA LEU A 59 -5.52 -1.03 -11.44
C LEU A 59 -7.01 -1.37 -11.56
N SER A 60 -7.38 -2.28 -12.46
CA SER A 60 -8.77 -2.74 -12.62
C SER A 60 -9.25 -3.58 -11.43
N MET A 61 -8.35 -4.35 -10.83
CA MET A 61 -8.66 -5.08 -9.60
C MET A 61 -8.94 -4.13 -8.43
N SER A 62 -8.17 -3.06 -8.30
CA SER A 62 -8.38 -2.03 -7.27
C SER A 62 -9.71 -1.29 -7.45
N ASP A 63 -10.12 -1.00 -8.68
CA ASP A 63 -11.44 -0.43 -8.97
C ASP A 63 -12.57 -1.40 -8.56
N THR A 64 -12.36 -2.69 -8.78
CA THR A 64 -13.31 -3.73 -8.34
C THR A 64 -13.36 -3.80 -6.80
N LEU A 65 -12.20 -3.79 -6.12
CA LEU A 65 -12.14 -3.76 -4.66
C LEU A 65 -12.85 -2.52 -4.09
N TYR A 66 -12.65 -1.36 -4.73
CA TYR A 66 -13.32 -0.12 -4.33
C TYR A 66 -14.84 -0.27 -4.37
N ARG A 67 -15.41 -0.78 -5.49
CA ARG A 67 -16.85 -1.00 -5.63
C ARG A 67 -17.39 -2.03 -4.63
N MET A 68 -16.67 -3.13 -4.42
CA MET A 68 -17.04 -4.14 -3.42
C MET A 68 -17.08 -3.55 -2.00
N ALA A 69 -16.13 -2.67 -1.67
CA ALA A 69 -16.08 -1.97 -0.38
C ALA A 69 -17.20 -0.92 -0.27
N GLU A 70 -17.52 -0.22 -1.35
CA GLU A 70 -18.63 0.74 -1.42
C GLU A 70 -19.98 0.07 -1.16
N GLU A 71 -20.26 -1.05 -1.80
CA GLU A 71 -21.47 -1.86 -1.58
C GLU A 71 -21.64 -2.31 -0.12
N ARG A 72 -20.52 -2.47 0.60
CA ARG A 72 -20.47 -2.86 2.01
C ARG A 72 -20.33 -1.69 2.97
N HIS A 73 -20.33 -0.46 2.45
CA HIS A 73 -20.12 0.77 3.21
C HIS A 73 -18.79 0.79 4.02
N ASP A 74 -17.79 0.04 3.56
CA ASP A 74 -16.47 -0.02 4.19
C ASP A 74 -15.55 1.08 3.62
N LYS A 75 -15.58 2.27 4.25
CA LYS A 75 -14.76 3.42 3.87
C LYS A 75 -13.25 3.14 4.00
N ARG A 76 -12.87 2.29 4.94
CA ARG A 76 -11.47 1.90 5.12
C ARG A 76 -10.98 1.09 3.91
N MET A 77 -11.73 0.10 3.47
CA MET A 77 -11.36 -0.70 2.32
C MET A 77 -11.46 0.07 1.00
N GLN A 78 -12.34 1.07 0.91
CA GLN A 78 -12.30 2.02 -0.22
C GLN A 78 -10.97 2.81 -0.24
N ALA A 79 -10.51 3.33 0.92
CA ALA A 79 -9.22 4.01 1.02
C ALA A 79 -8.05 3.08 0.67
N VAL A 80 -8.10 1.82 1.11
CA VAL A 80 -7.11 0.78 0.77
C VAL A 80 -7.07 0.53 -0.74
N ALA A 81 -8.22 0.45 -1.39
CA ALA A 81 -8.29 0.24 -2.84
C ALA A 81 -7.64 1.40 -3.62
N ILE A 82 -7.92 2.66 -3.26
CA ILE A 82 -7.26 3.83 -3.87
C ILE A 82 -5.75 3.81 -3.58
N SER A 83 -5.37 3.46 -2.34
CA SER A 83 -3.95 3.35 -1.96
C SER A 83 -3.21 2.27 -2.76
N THR A 84 -3.88 1.18 -3.14
CA THR A 84 -3.30 0.14 -4.00
C THR A 84 -2.99 0.66 -5.41
N GLN A 85 -3.82 1.55 -5.96
CA GLN A 85 -3.53 2.25 -7.23
C GLN A 85 -2.30 3.15 -7.09
N LEU A 86 -2.22 3.93 -6.01
CA LEU A 86 -1.05 4.74 -5.69
C LEU A 86 0.21 3.87 -5.57
N ASP A 87 0.11 2.74 -4.87
CA ASP A 87 1.23 1.82 -4.66
C ASP A 87 1.77 1.26 -5.99
N TYR A 88 0.89 0.90 -6.92
CA TYR A 88 1.30 0.48 -8.26
C TYR A 88 2.15 1.56 -8.94
N HIS A 89 1.67 2.80 -9.00
CA HIS A 89 2.41 3.89 -9.66
C HIS A 89 3.70 4.23 -8.93
N TYR A 90 3.70 4.18 -7.61
CA TYR A 90 4.91 4.42 -6.81
C TYR A 90 5.99 3.36 -7.03
N PHE A 91 5.63 2.08 -7.03
CA PHE A 91 6.60 0.99 -7.20
C PHE A 91 7.06 0.80 -8.64
N GLN A 92 6.20 1.10 -9.60
CA GLN A 92 6.58 1.10 -11.03
C GLN A 92 7.36 2.34 -11.44
N ALA A 93 7.40 3.37 -10.59
CA ALA A 93 8.01 4.67 -10.90
C ALA A 93 7.59 5.20 -12.28
N THR A 94 6.31 5.03 -12.63
CA THR A 94 5.78 5.27 -13.98
C THR A 94 5.96 6.72 -14.42
N ASN A 95 5.48 7.65 -13.62
CA ASN A 95 5.74 9.08 -13.74
C ASN A 95 5.31 9.82 -12.45
N GLU A 96 5.84 11.02 -12.28
CA GLU A 96 5.57 11.88 -11.14
C GLU A 96 4.10 12.30 -11.08
N ASP A 97 3.50 12.65 -12.21
CA ASP A 97 2.11 13.14 -12.27
C ASP A 97 1.12 12.08 -11.76
N SER A 98 1.33 10.81 -12.09
CA SER A 98 0.50 9.72 -11.57
C SER A 98 0.64 9.57 -10.06
N ILE A 99 1.86 9.68 -9.52
CA ILE A 99 2.10 9.60 -8.07
C ILE A 99 1.44 10.77 -7.36
N ILE A 100 1.55 11.99 -7.88
CA ILE A 100 0.89 13.19 -7.35
C ILE A 100 -0.63 13.01 -7.40
N TYR A 101 -1.17 12.61 -8.56
CA TYR A 101 -2.61 12.43 -8.75
C TYR A 101 -3.20 11.43 -7.75
N TYR A 102 -2.63 10.23 -7.66
CA TYR A 102 -3.16 9.20 -6.77
C TYR A 102 -2.89 9.51 -5.29
N THR A 103 -1.79 10.20 -4.95
CA THR A 103 -1.58 10.71 -3.59
C THR A 103 -2.70 11.66 -3.19
N ASN A 104 -3.03 12.62 -4.04
CA ASN A 104 -4.12 13.57 -3.76
C ASN A 104 -5.47 12.84 -3.69
N LYS A 105 -5.74 11.88 -4.58
CA LYS A 105 -6.97 11.08 -4.54
C LYS A 105 -7.13 10.32 -3.20
N VAL A 106 -6.05 9.72 -2.67
CA VAL A 106 -6.07 9.08 -1.33
C VAL A 106 -6.30 10.12 -0.25
N LYS A 107 -5.58 11.25 -0.31
CA LYS A 107 -5.70 12.33 0.68
C LYS A 107 -7.11 12.90 0.75
N ASP A 108 -7.68 13.24 -0.38
CA ASP A 108 -9.03 13.84 -0.46
C ASP A 108 -10.09 12.87 0.07
N PHE A 109 -10.03 11.59 -0.35
CA PHE A 109 -10.93 10.57 0.14
C PHE A 109 -10.78 10.32 1.65
N ALA A 110 -9.54 10.17 2.12
CA ALA A 110 -9.25 9.91 3.53
C ALA A 110 -9.64 11.08 4.43
N LYS A 111 -9.48 12.33 3.96
CA LYS A 111 -9.91 13.52 4.69
C LYS A 111 -11.44 13.59 4.76
N ALA A 112 -12.13 13.38 3.64
CA ALA A 112 -13.59 13.37 3.57
C ALA A 112 -14.23 12.25 4.41
N THR A 113 -13.53 11.16 4.64
CA THR A 113 -14.00 10.00 5.41
C THR A 113 -13.39 9.88 6.81
N GLN A 114 -12.68 10.91 7.26
CA GLN A 114 -12.05 10.98 8.59
C GLN A 114 -11.07 9.84 8.89
N GLN A 115 -10.18 9.56 7.94
CA GLN A 115 -9.20 8.49 8.02
C GLN A 115 -7.76 9.03 7.95
N PRO A 116 -7.29 9.78 8.96
CA PRO A 116 -5.99 10.47 8.93
C PRO A 116 -4.81 9.52 8.69
N LYS A 117 -4.93 8.26 9.11
CA LYS A 117 -3.91 7.23 8.89
C LYS A 117 -3.57 7.08 7.40
N TYR A 118 -4.56 7.01 6.51
CA TYR A 118 -4.34 6.88 5.07
C TYR A 118 -3.91 8.20 4.44
N TYR A 119 -4.47 9.32 4.89
CA TYR A 119 -4.11 10.66 4.46
C TYR A 119 -2.62 10.92 4.62
N TYR A 120 -2.10 10.81 5.85
CA TYR A 120 -0.70 11.08 6.14
C TYR A 120 0.24 10.00 5.61
N PHE A 121 -0.23 8.74 5.48
CA PHE A 121 0.57 7.69 4.85
C PHE A 121 0.82 7.97 3.36
N ALA A 122 -0.21 8.34 2.61
CA ALA A 122 -0.07 8.65 1.19
C ALA A 122 0.90 9.83 0.99
N TRP A 123 0.79 10.87 1.82
CA TRP A 123 1.66 12.04 1.72
C TRP A 123 3.10 11.72 2.09
N SER A 124 3.35 11.12 3.26
CA SER A 124 4.72 10.84 3.75
C SER A 124 5.39 9.69 3.01
N ASN A 125 4.75 8.53 2.95
CA ASN A 125 5.37 7.27 2.51
C ASN A 125 5.26 7.03 1.01
N ARG A 126 4.57 7.89 0.27
CA ARG A 126 4.52 7.81 -1.20
C ARG A 126 5.09 9.08 -1.81
N LEU A 127 4.43 10.24 -1.69
CA LEU A 127 4.88 11.45 -2.37
C LEU A 127 6.22 11.98 -1.84
N ILE A 128 6.33 12.23 -0.53
CA ILE A 128 7.57 12.79 0.04
C ILE A 128 8.72 11.80 -0.13
N LEU A 129 8.48 10.52 0.13
CA LEU A 129 9.50 9.49 -0.03
C LEU A 129 9.92 9.30 -1.50
N TYR A 130 9.01 9.48 -2.46
CA TYR A 130 9.32 9.51 -3.88
C TYR A 130 10.33 10.63 -4.21
N TYR A 131 10.08 11.85 -3.75
CA TYR A 131 11.02 12.96 -3.95
C TYR A 131 12.37 12.68 -3.30
N LEU A 132 12.37 12.15 -2.08
CA LEU A 132 13.59 11.84 -1.36
C LEU A 132 14.44 10.79 -2.09
N LYS A 133 13.82 9.70 -2.55
CA LYS A 133 14.50 8.62 -3.30
C LYS A 133 15.05 9.07 -4.65
N ASN A 134 14.46 10.10 -5.25
CA ASN A 134 14.92 10.67 -6.52
C ASN A 134 15.88 11.85 -6.34
N GLY A 135 16.49 12.03 -5.15
CA GLY A 135 17.46 13.08 -4.88
C GLY A 135 16.86 14.49 -4.78
N ARG A 136 15.53 14.62 -4.83
CA ARG A 136 14.83 15.92 -4.77
C ARG A 136 14.56 16.31 -3.31
N THR A 137 15.61 16.31 -2.51
CA THR A 137 15.57 16.48 -1.05
C THR A 137 14.92 17.79 -0.61
N ASN A 138 15.11 18.88 -1.36
CA ASN A 138 14.50 20.18 -1.02
C ASN A 138 12.97 20.15 -1.23
N ILE A 139 12.47 19.46 -2.24
CA ILE A 139 11.04 19.31 -2.48
C ILE A 139 10.44 18.39 -1.42
N ALA A 140 11.13 17.29 -1.10
CA ALA A 140 10.72 16.40 0.00
C ALA A 140 10.60 17.18 1.33
N LEU A 141 11.57 18.04 1.64
CA LEU A 141 11.54 18.87 2.85
C LEU A 141 10.38 19.89 2.83
N TYR A 142 10.15 20.55 1.69
CA TYR A 142 9.04 21.48 1.54
C TYR A 142 7.68 20.80 1.78
N GLU A 143 7.45 19.64 1.17
CA GLU A 143 6.23 18.87 1.37
C GLU A 143 6.08 18.36 2.81
N ALA A 144 7.19 17.95 3.45
CA ALA A 144 7.18 17.55 4.86
C ALA A 144 6.84 18.71 5.81
N GLN A 145 7.33 19.92 5.53
CA GLN A 145 6.99 21.11 6.30
C GLN A 145 5.51 21.51 6.15
N LYS A 146 4.96 21.39 4.94
CA LYS A 146 3.52 21.60 4.72
C LYS A 146 2.69 20.59 5.52
N MET A 147 3.07 19.31 5.47
CA MET A 147 2.41 18.25 6.21
C MET A 147 2.48 18.48 7.73
N LEU A 148 3.65 18.92 8.24
CA LEU A 148 3.83 19.24 9.66
C LEU A 148 2.91 20.38 10.10
N LYS A 149 2.86 21.44 9.30
CA LYS A 149 1.98 22.59 9.59
C LYS A 149 0.51 22.17 9.67
N GLU A 150 0.04 21.42 8.70
CA GLU A 150 -1.35 20.91 8.67
C GLU A 150 -1.64 20.00 9.88
N ALA A 151 -0.72 19.08 10.22
CA ALA A 151 -0.88 18.20 11.38
C ALA A 151 -0.89 18.94 12.71
N GLN A 152 -0.14 20.06 12.82
CA GLN A 152 -0.15 20.93 14.00
C GLN A 152 -1.45 21.73 14.10
N GLU A 153 -1.93 22.29 13.00
CA GLU A 153 -3.20 23.03 12.95
C GLU A 153 -4.42 22.16 13.28
N GLU A 154 -4.38 20.90 12.91
CA GLU A 154 -5.44 19.93 13.18
C GLU A 154 -5.27 19.14 14.51
N ASP A 155 -4.18 19.37 15.24
CA ASP A 155 -3.75 18.61 16.44
C ASP A 155 -3.75 17.09 16.19
N ASP A 156 -3.35 16.67 14.97
CA ASP A 156 -3.40 15.27 14.56
C ASP A 156 -2.11 14.52 14.94
N LYS A 157 -2.20 13.70 16.00
CA LYS A 157 -1.07 12.92 16.51
C LYS A 157 -0.51 11.93 15.49
N THR A 158 -1.36 11.37 14.62
CA THR A 158 -0.94 10.44 13.55
C THR A 158 -0.11 11.21 12.52
N GLY A 159 -0.56 12.39 12.13
CA GLY A 159 0.15 13.29 11.24
C GLY A 159 1.49 13.71 11.82
N LEU A 160 1.52 14.20 13.07
CA LEU A 160 2.75 14.60 13.75
C LEU A 160 3.79 13.49 13.82
N SER A 161 3.37 12.26 14.22
CA SER A 161 4.26 11.10 14.27
C SER A 161 4.88 10.78 12.91
N ARG A 162 4.08 10.83 11.83
CA ARG A 162 4.58 10.59 10.48
C ARG A 162 5.49 11.69 9.98
N CYS A 163 5.19 12.96 10.33
CA CYS A 163 6.05 14.10 10.00
C CYS A 163 7.43 13.95 10.61
N TYR A 164 7.52 13.66 11.90
CA TYR A 164 8.81 13.50 12.56
C TYR A 164 9.62 12.34 11.97
N ASN A 165 8.96 11.24 11.63
CA ASN A 165 9.63 10.11 10.99
C ASN A 165 10.21 10.48 9.62
N ILE A 166 9.42 11.08 8.73
CA ILE A 166 9.89 11.42 7.39
C ILE A 166 10.93 12.55 7.41
N MET A 167 10.79 13.52 8.31
CA MET A 167 11.79 14.59 8.48
C MET A 167 13.12 14.04 8.98
N SER A 168 13.11 13.09 9.91
CA SER A 168 14.33 12.39 10.34
C SER A 168 15.06 11.72 9.16
N GLN A 169 14.32 11.06 8.26
CA GLN A 169 14.90 10.45 7.05
C GLN A 169 15.49 11.53 6.11
N ILE A 170 14.77 12.62 5.88
CA ILE A 170 15.23 13.72 5.02
C ILE A 170 16.54 14.33 5.56
N TYR A 171 16.60 14.62 6.85
CA TYR A 171 17.81 15.18 7.46
C TYR A 171 18.97 14.18 7.50
N THR A 172 18.70 12.88 7.63
CA THR A 172 19.74 11.84 7.51
C THR A 172 20.36 11.86 6.12
N VAL A 173 19.55 11.92 5.06
CA VAL A 173 20.04 12.01 3.68
C VAL A 173 20.83 13.29 3.46
N LYS A 174 20.30 14.46 3.89
CA LYS A 174 21.00 15.75 3.77
C LYS A 174 22.34 15.77 4.49
N ARG A 175 22.45 15.15 5.66
CA ARG A 175 23.71 15.05 6.42
C ARG A 175 24.74 14.20 5.68
N LEU A 176 24.31 13.08 5.10
CA LEU A 176 25.20 12.23 4.30
C LEU A 176 25.68 12.94 3.04
N ASP A 177 24.81 13.67 2.35
CA ASP A 177 25.15 14.48 1.18
C ASP A 177 26.17 15.58 1.53
N SER A 178 25.97 16.31 2.64
CA SER A 178 26.90 17.33 3.09
C SER A 178 28.26 16.76 3.48
N MET A 179 28.28 15.62 4.18
CA MET A 179 29.51 14.92 4.52
C MET A 179 30.26 14.40 3.30
N ALA A 180 29.55 13.87 2.30
CA ALA A 180 30.15 13.39 1.04
C ALA A 180 30.84 14.54 0.28
N PHE A 181 30.29 15.75 0.36
CA PHE A 181 30.90 16.94 -0.27
C PHE A 181 32.18 17.42 0.43
N GLU A 182 32.30 17.23 1.76
CA GLU A 182 33.51 17.56 2.52
C GLU A 182 34.72 16.65 2.20
N TRP A 183 34.48 15.49 1.58
CA TRP A 183 35.53 14.52 1.22
C TRP A 183 35.92 14.53 -0.26
N GLN A 184 35.39 15.46 -1.08
CA GLN A 184 35.78 15.70 -2.47
C GLN A 184 36.79 16.85 -2.59
#